data_ee2ffd59060194bac510aa541a1f9f2c
#
_entry.id   ee2ffd59060194bac510aa541a1f9f2c
#
_cell.length_a   1.000
_cell.length_b   1.000
_cell.length_c   1.000
_cell.angle_alpha   90.00
_cell.angle_beta   90.00
_cell.angle_gamma   90.00
#
_symmetry.space_group_name_H-M   'P 1'
#
loop_
_entity.id
_entity.type
_entity.pdbx_description
1 polymer ?
#
loop_
_entity_poly.entity_id
_entity_poly.type
_entity_poly.pdbx_seq_one_letter_code
_entity_poly.pdbx_strand_id
1 'polypeptide(L)'
;MFLEALILGILVGYIRRGKISRLSYVNFSFKPLIYISALLYLGIIIVNLGLYDYESFLYSAFLIGSMILTGLFLIANLSIKYMFIPLVGLGLNLLSFFSNRFKFPLSPQAAEQIYGQEAAELLNKGKL
;
A
#
# COMPACT_ATOMS: atom_id res chain seq x y z
N MET A 1 -0.48 0.65 -11.02
CA MET A 1 0.08 -0.63 -10.49
C MET A 1 -0.88 -1.39 -9.56
N PHE A 2 -1.47 -0.79 -8.50
CA PHE A 2 -2.41 -1.50 -7.61
C PHE A 2 -3.68 -1.98 -8.32
N LEU A 3 -4.29 -1.11 -9.11
CA LEU A 3 -5.52 -1.43 -9.87
C LEU A 3 -5.29 -2.54 -10.91
N GLU A 4 -4.16 -2.49 -11.59
CA GLU A 4 -3.74 -3.51 -12.57
C GLU A 4 -3.51 -4.86 -11.92
N ALA A 5 -2.83 -4.88 -10.76
CA ALA A 5 -2.63 -6.10 -9.98
C ALA A 5 -3.97 -6.68 -9.48
N LEU A 6 -4.92 -5.82 -9.08
CA LEU A 6 -6.27 -6.24 -8.67
C LEU A 6 -7.03 -6.85 -9.85
N ILE A 7 -7.02 -6.20 -11.01
CA ILE A 7 -7.68 -6.69 -12.23
C ILE A 7 -7.07 -8.02 -12.67
N LEU A 8 -5.73 -8.11 -12.72
CA LEU A 8 -5.04 -9.36 -13.04
C LEU A 8 -5.38 -10.48 -12.05
N GLY A 9 -5.42 -10.18 -10.75
CA GLY A 9 -5.79 -11.14 -9.72
C GLY A 9 -7.21 -11.67 -9.91
N ILE A 10 -8.16 -10.81 -10.25
CA ILE A 10 -9.55 -11.21 -10.54
C ILE A 10 -9.62 -12.06 -11.81
N LEU A 11 -8.92 -11.66 -12.88
CA LEU A 11 -8.87 -12.40 -14.14
C LEU A 11 -8.30 -13.81 -13.95
N VAL A 12 -7.15 -13.92 -13.29
CA VAL A 12 -6.53 -15.22 -13.00
C VAL A 12 -7.44 -16.08 -12.12
N GLY A 13 -8.10 -15.46 -11.13
CA GLY A 13 -9.09 -16.13 -10.29
C GLY A 13 -10.26 -16.70 -11.12
N TYR A 14 -10.75 -15.94 -12.08
CA TYR A 14 -11.84 -16.35 -12.97
C TYR A 14 -11.44 -17.48 -13.91
N ILE A 15 -10.24 -17.39 -14.53
CA ILE A 15 -9.67 -18.43 -15.40
C ILE A 15 -9.55 -19.76 -14.63
N ARG A 16 -9.19 -19.70 -13.34
CA ARG A 16 -9.12 -20.87 -12.45
C ARG A 16 -10.48 -21.33 -11.92
N ARG A 17 -11.58 -20.88 -12.52
CA ARG A 17 -12.97 -21.17 -12.10
C ARG A 17 -13.29 -20.75 -10.65
N GLY A 18 -12.60 -19.73 -10.16
CA GLY A 18 -12.91 -19.08 -8.89
C GLY A 18 -14.23 -18.31 -8.97
N LYS A 19 -14.92 -18.18 -7.85
CA LYS A 19 -16.12 -17.33 -7.74
C LYS A 19 -15.85 -16.28 -6.66
N ILE A 20 -16.03 -15.00 -6.99
CA ILE A 20 -15.85 -13.88 -6.05
C ILE A 20 -16.79 -14.05 -4.84
N SER A 21 -17.99 -14.62 -5.04
CA SER A 21 -18.92 -14.93 -3.95
C SER A 21 -18.34 -15.85 -2.87
N ARG A 22 -17.32 -16.64 -3.18
CA ARG A 22 -16.65 -17.49 -2.18
C ARG A 22 -15.82 -16.70 -1.19
N LEU A 23 -15.43 -15.45 -1.51
CA LEU A 23 -14.73 -14.58 -0.57
C LEU A 23 -15.60 -14.22 0.65
N SER A 24 -16.92 -14.19 0.50
CA SER A 24 -17.83 -13.93 1.62
C SER A 24 -17.84 -15.03 2.69
N TYR A 25 -17.42 -16.25 2.32
CA TYR A 25 -17.32 -17.38 3.26
C TYR A 25 -15.98 -17.45 3.99
N VAL A 26 -15.02 -16.58 3.63
CA VAL A 26 -13.73 -16.53 4.32
C VAL A 26 -13.89 -15.79 5.63
N ASN A 27 -13.75 -16.51 6.73
CA ASN A 27 -13.75 -15.92 8.07
C ASN A 27 -12.37 -15.35 8.39
N PHE A 28 -12.23 -14.04 8.25
CA PHE A 28 -11.04 -13.32 8.68
C PHE A 28 -11.08 -13.03 10.18
N SER A 29 -9.98 -13.30 10.86
CA SER A 29 -9.74 -12.88 12.23
C SER A 29 -9.36 -11.41 12.28
N PHE A 30 -9.74 -10.70 13.36
CA PHE A 30 -9.36 -9.31 13.60
C PHE A 30 -9.68 -8.33 12.46
N LYS A 31 -10.86 -8.45 11.85
CA LYS A 31 -11.34 -7.55 10.77
C LYS A 31 -11.17 -6.06 11.05
N PRO A 32 -11.34 -5.54 12.29
CA PRO A 32 -11.13 -4.11 12.57
C PRO A 32 -9.74 -3.60 12.19
N LEU A 33 -8.69 -4.43 12.27
CA LEU A 33 -7.34 -4.00 11.90
C LEU A 33 -7.23 -3.54 10.45
N ILE A 34 -7.85 -4.29 9.53
CA ILE A 34 -7.79 -3.92 8.10
C ILE A 34 -8.67 -2.71 7.81
N TYR A 35 -9.80 -2.55 8.50
CA TYR A 35 -10.64 -1.35 8.34
C TYR A 35 -9.94 -0.09 8.83
N ILE A 36 -9.28 -0.14 10.01
CA ILE A 36 -8.50 0.99 10.52
C ILE A 36 -7.32 1.28 9.62
N SER A 37 -6.61 0.25 9.13
CA SER A 37 -5.53 0.42 8.16
C SER A 37 -6.01 1.12 6.88
N ALA A 38 -7.16 0.72 6.35
CA ALA A 38 -7.76 1.35 5.17
C ALA A 38 -8.14 2.81 5.42
N LEU A 39 -8.66 3.15 6.60
CA LEU A 39 -8.97 4.53 6.97
C LEU A 39 -7.71 5.40 7.05
N LEU A 40 -6.62 4.89 7.65
CA LEU A 40 -5.34 5.59 7.67
C LEU A 40 -4.81 5.83 6.25
N TYR A 41 -4.94 4.83 5.37
CA TYR A 41 -4.52 4.95 3.98
C TYR A 41 -5.38 5.95 3.18
N LEU A 42 -6.68 6.00 3.44
CA LEU A 42 -7.57 7.02 2.88
C LEU A 42 -7.16 8.43 3.33
N GLY A 43 -6.73 8.60 4.59
CA GLY A 43 -6.17 9.85 5.09
C GLY A 43 -4.96 10.31 4.25
N ILE A 44 -4.07 9.40 3.87
CA ILE A 44 -2.93 9.68 2.99
C ILE A 44 -3.40 10.18 1.61
N ILE A 45 -4.41 9.53 1.04
CA ILE A 45 -4.97 9.92 -0.27
C ILE A 45 -5.54 11.34 -0.21
N ILE A 46 -6.29 11.68 0.85
CA ILE A 46 -6.88 13.01 1.05
C ILE A 46 -5.79 14.07 1.16
N VAL A 47 -4.73 13.79 1.89
CA VAL A 47 -3.56 14.68 2.01
C VAL A 47 -2.90 14.88 0.65
N ASN A 48 -2.66 13.80 -0.11
CA ASN A 48 -2.03 13.88 -1.44
C ASN A 48 -2.88 14.62 -2.48
N LEU A 49 -4.18 14.75 -2.27
CA LEU A 49 -5.06 15.56 -3.13
C LEU A 49 -4.94 17.07 -2.87
N GLY A 50 -4.02 17.48 -2.00
CA GLY A 50 -3.76 18.90 -1.69
C GLY A 50 -4.87 19.57 -0.87
N LEU A 51 -5.74 18.77 -0.24
CA LEU A 51 -6.82 19.29 0.61
C LEU A 51 -6.32 19.81 1.95
N TYR A 52 -5.09 19.47 2.33
CA TYR A 52 -4.43 19.93 3.55
C TYR A 52 -2.93 20.09 3.32
N ASP A 53 -2.35 21.19 3.81
CA ASP A 53 -0.91 21.32 4.04
C ASP A 53 -0.53 20.35 5.16
N TYR A 54 0.38 19.43 4.86
CA TYR A 54 0.77 18.40 5.82
C TYR A 54 2.24 18.50 6.19
N GLU A 55 2.52 18.22 7.45
CA GLU A 55 3.88 17.92 7.88
C GLU A 55 4.27 16.52 7.38
N SER A 56 5.44 16.36 6.82
CA SER A 56 5.97 15.09 6.32
C SER A 56 5.94 13.97 7.36
N PHE A 57 5.95 14.34 8.65
CA PHE A 57 5.83 13.43 9.78
C PHE A 57 4.46 12.74 9.85
N LEU A 58 3.36 13.46 9.68
CA LEU A 58 2.00 12.89 9.72
C LEU A 58 1.79 11.89 8.57
N TYR A 59 2.26 12.24 7.38
CA TYR A 59 2.23 11.33 6.24
C TYR A 59 2.94 10.02 6.55
N SER A 60 4.18 10.10 7.04
CA SER A 60 4.98 8.93 7.38
C SER A 60 4.34 8.11 8.51
N ALA A 61 3.77 8.76 9.52
CA ALA A 61 3.09 8.09 10.63
C ALA A 61 1.85 7.32 10.17
N PHE A 62 1.00 7.91 9.32
CA PHE A 62 -0.16 7.22 8.76
C PHE A 62 0.24 6.06 7.86
N LEU A 63 1.28 6.23 7.05
CA LEU A 63 1.79 5.20 6.18
C LEU A 63 2.32 4.00 6.98
N ILE A 64 3.22 4.25 7.93
CA ILE A 64 3.78 3.21 8.80
C ILE A 64 2.66 2.53 9.61
N GLY A 65 1.75 3.31 10.19
CA GLY A 65 0.61 2.81 10.95
C GLY A 65 -0.26 1.87 10.11
N SER A 66 -0.59 2.26 8.88
CA SER A 66 -1.38 1.42 7.97
C SER A 66 -0.65 0.12 7.60
N MET A 67 0.66 0.19 7.36
CA MET A 67 1.48 -0.99 7.04
C MET A 67 1.58 -1.96 8.23
N ILE A 68 1.75 -1.44 9.45
CA ILE A 68 1.80 -2.26 10.67
C ILE A 68 0.46 -2.96 10.90
N LEU A 69 -0.67 -2.23 10.84
CA LEU A 69 -2.01 -2.80 11.03
C LEU A 69 -2.33 -3.85 9.97
N THR A 70 -1.98 -3.60 8.71
CA THR A 70 -2.11 -4.59 7.64
C THR A 70 -1.26 -5.82 7.92
N GLY A 71 -0.01 -5.64 8.37
CA GLY A 71 0.88 -6.74 8.74
C GLY A 71 0.32 -7.59 9.86
N LEU A 72 -0.16 -6.98 10.94
CA LEU A 72 -0.80 -7.68 12.06
C LEU A 72 -2.05 -8.46 11.60
N PHE A 73 -2.88 -7.86 10.75
CA PHE A 73 -4.02 -8.56 10.16
C PHE A 73 -3.59 -9.77 9.33
N LEU A 74 -2.56 -9.64 8.49
CA LEU A 74 -2.06 -10.74 7.66
C LEU A 74 -1.48 -11.87 8.52
N ILE A 75 -0.71 -11.53 9.56
CA ILE A 75 -0.14 -12.51 10.51
C ILE A 75 -1.26 -13.26 11.23
N ALA A 76 -2.28 -12.57 11.72
CA ALA A 76 -3.42 -13.17 12.41
C ALA A 76 -4.24 -14.13 11.50
N ASN A 77 -4.09 -14.01 10.19
CA ASN A 77 -4.81 -14.80 9.20
C ASN A 77 -3.92 -15.77 8.40
N LEU A 78 -2.69 -16.06 8.86
CA LEU A 78 -1.76 -16.97 8.19
C LEU A 78 -2.29 -18.41 8.04
N SER A 79 -3.27 -18.81 8.83
CA SER A 79 -3.99 -20.09 8.66
C SER A 79 -4.77 -20.18 7.35
N ILE A 80 -5.10 -19.04 6.74
CA ILE A 80 -5.79 -18.99 5.46
C ILE A 80 -4.76 -19.25 4.35
N LYS A 81 -5.06 -20.22 3.51
CA LYS A 81 -4.16 -20.64 2.42
C LYS A 81 -3.74 -19.44 1.54
N TYR A 82 -2.44 -19.34 1.29
CA TYR A 82 -1.78 -18.27 0.50
C TYR A 82 -1.75 -16.88 1.16
N MET A 83 -2.19 -16.71 2.41
CA MET A 83 -2.14 -15.41 3.10
C MET A 83 -0.70 -14.93 3.37
N PHE A 84 0.28 -15.84 3.30
CA PHE A 84 1.69 -15.48 3.41
C PHE A 84 2.19 -14.66 2.21
N ILE A 85 1.57 -14.80 1.01
CA ILE A 85 2.01 -14.07 -0.20
C ILE A 85 1.90 -12.56 -0.01
N PRO A 86 0.73 -11.98 0.36
CA PRO A 86 0.65 -10.55 0.64
C PRO A 86 1.51 -10.13 1.84
N LEU A 87 1.76 -11.01 2.81
CA LEU A 87 2.65 -10.71 3.93
C LEU A 87 4.11 -10.56 3.46
N VAL A 88 4.59 -11.44 2.58
CA VAL A 88 5.92 -11.30 1.95
C VAL A 88 5.99 -10.01 1.14
N GLY A 89 4.96 -9.70 0.34
CA GLY A 89 4.90 -8.44 -0.42
C GLY A 89 4.97 -7.21 0.48
N LEU A 90 4.24 -7.21 1.61
CA LEU A 90 4.31 -6.14 2.60
C LEU A 90 5.71 -6.04 3.24
N GLY A 91 6.34 -7.17 3.54
CA GLY A 91 7.71 -7.21 4.06
C GLY A 91 8.72 -6.60 3.11
N LEU A 92 8.63 -6.90 1.81
CA LEU A 92 9.48 -6.30 0.79
C LEU A 92 9.25 -4.79 0.65
N ASN A 93 7.99 -4.34 0.72
CA ASN A 93 7.66 -2.92 0.73
C ASN A 93 8.24 -2.20 1.96
N LEU A 94 8.13 -2.79 3.14
CA LEU A 94 8.74 -2.27 4.36
C LEU A 94 10.26 -2.19 4.24
N LEU A 95 10.90 -3.25 3.74
CA LEU A 95 12.33 -3.28 3.52
C LEU A 95 12.78 -2.14 2.58
N SER A 96 12.08 -1.98 1.46
CA SER A 96 12.34 -0.90 0.51
C SER A 96 12.17 0.49 1.16
N PHE A 97 11.13 0.68 1.94
CA PHE A 97 10.83 1.93 2.63
C PHE A 97 11.92 2.29 3.66
N PHE A 98 12.34 1.33 4.51
CA PHE A 98 13.41 1.54 5.49
C PHE A 98 14.76 1.78 4.84
N SER A 99 15.09 1.04 3.76
CA SER A 99 16.34 1.20 3.02
C SER A 99 16.45 2.57 2.34
N ASN A 100 15.32 3.21 2.03
CA ASN A 100 15.25 4.54 1.39
C ASN A 100 14.92 5.67 2.39
N ARG A 101 15.37 5.56 3.63
CA ARG A 101 15.21 6.61 4.66
C ARG A 101 13.74 7.02 4.87
N PHE A 102 12.85 6.05 4.97
CA PHE A 102 11.41 6.24 5.14
C PHE A 102 10.71 6.95 3.97
N LYS A 103 11.24 6.82 2.76
CA LYS A 103 10.63 7.27 1.53
C LYS A 103 10.48 6.10 0.56
N PHE A 104 9.41 6.11 -0.25
CA PHE A 104 9.35 5.16 -1.36
C PHE A 104 10.28 5.61 -2.48
N PRO A 105 11.05 4.68 -3.08
CA PRO A 105 11.91 5.02 -4.20
C PRO A 105 11.06 5.47 -5.39
N LEU A 106 11.28 6.69 -5.83
CA LEU A 106 10.66 7.24 -7.01
C LEU A 106 11.78 7.65 -7.97
N SER A 107 11.75 7.15 -9.20
CA SER A 107 12.73 7.59 -10.19
C SER A 107 12.40 9.02 -10.67
N PRO A 108 13.40 9.83 -11.02
CA PRO A 108 13.14 11.18 -11.54
C PRO A 108 12.21 11.20 -12.76
N GLN A 109 12.32 10.19 -13.63
CA GLN A 109 11.44 10.03 -14.80
C GLN A 109 9.98 9.76 -14.40
N ALA A 110 9.76 8.92 -13.38
CA ALA A 110 8.42 8.67 -12.87
C ALA A 110 7.85 9.90 -12.14
N ALA A 111 8.69 10.66 -11.44
CA ALA A 111 8.29 11.92 -10.80
C ALA A 111 7.86 12.95 -11.85
N GLU A 112 8.61 13.07 -12.94
CA GLU A 112 8.28 13.96 -14.05
C GLU A 112 6.93 13.62 -14.69
N GLN A 113 6.65 12.35 -14.91
CA GLN A 113 5.40 11.88 -15.50
C GLN A 113 4.18 12.10 -14.59
N ILE A 114 4.35 12.01 -13.27
CA ILE A 114 3.24 12.06 -12.31
C ILE A 114 3.04 13.47 -11.77
N TYR A 115 4.12 14.18 -11.49
CA TYR A 115 4.11 15.47 -10.77
C TYR A 115 4.67 16.64 -11.58
N GLY A 116 5.18 16.41 -12.80
CA GLY A 116 5.78 17.41 -13.66
C GLY A 116 7.29 17.61 -13.45
N GLN A 117 7.88 18.45 -14.32
CA GLN A 117 9.34 18.67 -14.38
C GLN A 117 9.93 19.23 -13.08
N GLU A 118 9.20 20.11 -12.38
CA GLU A 118 9.67 20.70 -11.11
C GLU A 118 9.92 19.63 -10.03
N ALA A 119 9.07 18.62 -9.93
CA ALA A 119 9.23 17.53 -8.97
C ALA A 119 10.44 16.65 -9.29
N ALA A 120 10.72 16.41 -10.58
CA ALA A 120 11.91 15.67 -10.99
C ALA A 120 13.20 16.42 -10.65
N GLU A 121 13.22 17.75 -10.82
CA GLU A 121 14.37 18.58 -10.42
C GLU A 121 14.59 18.61 -8.92
N LEU A 122 13.54 18.67 -8.11
CA LEU A 122 13.63 18.64 -6.65
C LEU A 122 14.16 17.29 -6.14
N LEU A 123 13.76 16.18 -6.77
CA LEU A 123 14.28 14.84 -6.51
C LEU A 123 15.78 14.74 -6.84
N ASN A 124 16.20 15.25 -8.00
CA ASN A 124 17.60 15.27 -8.40
C ASN A 124 18.48 16.13 -7.46
N LYS A 125 17.91 17.17 -6.87
CA LYS A 125 18.56 18.03 -5.87
C LYS A 125 18.53 17.45 -4.45
N GLY A 126 17.95 16.25 -4.26
CA GLY A 126 17.84 15.61 -2.94
C GLY A 126 16.93 16.35 -1.95
N LYS A 127 16.01 17.16 -2.45
CA LYS A 127 15.09 18.00 -1.65
C LYS A 127 13.71 17.36 -1.44
N LEU A 128 13.48 16.18 -2.04
CA LEU A 128 12.26 15.35 -1.85
C LEU A 128 12.61 13.98 -1.28
#